data_6ad4a327856bbfbbb38b9c7c1e9c276b
#
_entry.id   6ad4a327856bbfbbb38b9c7c1e9c276b
#
_cell.length_a   1.000
_cell.length_b   1.000
_cell.length_c   1.000
_cell.angle_alpha   90.00
_cell.angle_beta   90.00
_cell.angle_gamma   90.00
#
_symmetry.space_group_name_H-M   'P 1'
#
loop_
_entity.id
_entity.type
_entity.pdbx_description
1 polymer ?
#
loop_
_entity_poly.entity_id
_entity_poly.type
_entity_poly.pdbx_seq_one_letter_code
_entity_poly.pdbx_strand_id
1 'polypeptide(L)'
;MTGTNVMSNWVQHVKNSIDDFGESITLRTVSIAFDTTSYRDPTETTSDSTITAFPQILTTSDDLVKEGIFRAGDIIFWIKGDQTSVTTGNRIVFNSIVYEINDLIEHYIGGTTYVIEVRTKKV
;
A
#
# COMPACT_ATOMS: atom_id res chain seq x y z
N MET A 1 -27.80 21.38 -6.14
CA MET A 1 -27.38 20.14 -5.58
C MET A 1 -25.85 20.12 -5.44
N THR A 2 -25.43 19.70 -4.38
CA THR A 2 -24.02 19.60 -4.18
C THR A 2 -23.45 18.42 -4.94
N GLY A 3 -22.37 18.55 -5.58
CA GLY A 3 -21.67 17.44 -6.19
C GLY A 3 -21.07 16.47 -5.21
N THR A 4 -21.16 16.76 -3.91
CA THR A 4 -20.51 15.96 -2.90
C THR A 4 -21.40 14.82 -2.44
N ASN A 5 -20.99 13.60 -2.67
CA ASN A 5 -21.66 12.42 -2.18
C ASN A 5 -20.84 11.79 -1.04
N VAL A 6 -21.36 10.74 -0.43
CA VAL A 6 -20.73 10.09 0.71
C VAL A 6 -19.33 9.56 0.35
N MET A 7 -19.16 9.03 -0.85
CA MET A 7 -17.87 8.50 -1.31
C MET A 7 -16.82 9.61 -1.43
N SER A 8 -17.19 10.74 -2.03
CA SER A 8 -16.27 11.89 -2.15
C SER A 8 -15.81 12.41 -0.79
N ASN A 9 -16.74 12.50 0.17
CA ASN A 9 -16.41 12.95 1.52
C ASN A 9 -15.48 11.97 2.22
N TRP A 10 -15.71 10.68 2.06
CA TRP A 10 -14.89 9.65 2.67
C TRP A 10 -13.45 9.70 2.12
N VAL A 11 -13.28 9.78 0.80
CA VAL A 11 -11.96 9.83 0.17
C VAL A 11 -11.22 11.10 0.60
N GLN A 12 -11.90 12.25 0.63
CA GLN A 12 -11.30 13.50 1.09
C GLN A 12 -10.86 13.40 2.55
N HIS A 13 -11.64 12.74 3.38
CA HIS A 13 -11.30 12.52 4.79
C HIS A 13 -10.04 11.68 4.94
N VAL A 14 -9.92 10.60 4.19
CA VAL A 14 -8.72 9.76 4.18
C VAL A 14 -7.51 10.55 3.71
N LYS A 15 -7.65 11.33 2.65
CA LYS A 15 -6.56 12.18 2.13
C LYS A 15 -6.08 13.17 3.18
N ASN A 16 -7.00 13.80 3.91
CA ASN A 16 -6.64 14.72 5.00
C ASN A 16 -5.91 13.99 6.13
N SER A 17 -6.30 12.77 6.43
CA SER A 17 -5.62 11.95 7.44
C SER A 17 -4.18 11.63 7.01
N ILE A 18 -3.95 11.37 5.74
CA ILE A 18 -2.59 11.15 5.22
C ILE A 18 -1.75 12.41 5.38
N ASP A 19 -2.32 13.58 5.07
CA ASP A 19 -1.61 14.86 5.19
C ASP A 19 -1.28 15.19 6.65
N ASP A 20 -2.18 14.91 7.58
CA ASP A 20 -2.03 15.29 8.98
C ASP A 20 -1.24 14.25 9.79
N PHE A 21 -1.41 12.98 9.51
CA PHE A 21 -0.88 11.88 10.34
C PHE A 21 -0.04 10.88 9.58
N GLY A 22 0.22 11.13 8.30
CA GLY A 22 1.04 10.23 7.50
C GLY A 22 2.47 10.17 8.00
N GLU A 23 3.08 9.02 7.82
CA GLU A 23 4.46 8.76 8.20
C GLU A 23 5.28 8.43 6.96
N SER A 24 6.58 8.71 7.02
CA SER A 24 7.51 8.29 5.98
C SER A 24 7.73 6.79 6.07
N ILE A 25 7.51 6.11 4.97
CA ILE A 25 7.77 4.68 4.83
C ILE A 25 8.70 4.45 3.64
N THR A 26 9.31 3.28 3.59
CA THR A 26 10.16 2.90 2.46
C THR A 26 9.38 1.99 1.53
N LEU A 27 9.24 2.42 0.27
CA LEU A 27 8.72 1.58 -0.80
C LEU A 27 9.89 0.86 -1.45
N ARG A 28 9.91 -0.47 -1.38
CA ARG A 28 10.94 -1.30 -1.97
C ARG A 28 10.42 -1.92 -3.26
N THR A 29 10.95 -1.46 -4.37
CA THR A 29 10.65 -2.02 -5.69
C THR A 29 11.52 -3.23 -5.91
N VAL A 30 10.90 -4.33 -6.31
CA VAL A 30 11.58 -5.62 -6.52
C VAL A 30 11.60 -5.92 -8.00
N SER A 31 12.79 -6.20 -8.54
CA SER A 31 13.00 -6.64 -9.92
C SER A 31 13.70 -7.99 -9.91
N ILE A 32 13.21 -8.90 -10.75
CA ILE A 32 13.82 -10.23 -10.90
C ILE A 32 14.39 -10.34 -12.31
N ALA A 33 15.68 -10.60 -12.40
CA ALA A 33 16.35 -10.82 -13.66
C ALA A 33 16.74 -12.30 -13.80
N PHE A 34 16.45 -12.87 -14.99
CA PHE A 34 16.82 -14.23 -15.32
C PHE A 34 18.06 -14.21 -16.22
N ASP A 35 19.08 -14.97 -15.83
CA ASP A 35 20.26 -15.17 -16.68
C ASP A 35 20.04 -16.41 -17.55
N THR A 36 19.75 -16.19 -18.83
CA THR A 36 19.49 -17.28 -19.78
C THR A 36 20.76 -17.88 -20.36
N THR A 37 21.91 -17.27 -20.15
CA THR A 37 23.18 -17.74 -20.73
C THR A 37 23.97 -18.65 -19.79
N SER A 38 23.87 -18.45 -18.48
CA SER A 38 24.61 -19.24 -17.49
C SER A 38 23.74 -20.18 -16.66
N TYR A 39 22.45 -20.22 -16.91
CA TYR A 39 21.48 -21.07 -16.19
C TYR A 39 21.54 -20.91 -14.66
N ARG A 40 21.83 -19.70 -14.21
CA ARG A 40 21.86 -19.39 -12.78
C ARG A 40 20.45 -19.11 -12.27
N ASP A 41 20.30 -19.19 -10.94
CA ASP A 41 19.08 -18.79 -10.29
C ASP A 41 18.75 -17.33 -10.61
N PRO A 42 17.44 -16.96 -10.67
CA PRO A 42 17.05 -15.58 -10.89
C PRO A 42 17.68 -14.66 -9.83
N THR A 43 18.13 -13.49 -10.28
CA THR A 43 18.70 -12.47 -9.38
C THR A 43 17.61 -11.46 -9.02
N GLU A 44 17.37 -11.30 -7.72
CA GLU A 44 16.48 -10.27 -7.21
C GLU A 44 17.29 -9.00 -6.94
N THR A 45 16.82 -7.90 -7.52
CA THR A 45 17.37 -6.55 -7.25
C THR A 45 16.28 -5.72 -6.62
N THR A 46 16.65 -4.91 -5.64
CA THR A 46 15.72 -4.00 -4.97
C THR A 46 16.16 -2.56 -5.09
N SER A 47 15.20 -1.66 -5.13
CA SER A 47 15.43 -0.22 -5.15
C SER A 47 14.47 0.43 -4.17
N ASP A 48 14.99 1.24 -3.26
CA ASP A 48 14.20 1.86 -2.20
C ASP A 48 13.91 3.33 -2.48
N SER A 49 12.69 3.75 -2.21
CA SER A 49 12.28 5.15 -2.25
C SER A 49 11.43 5.47 -1.03
N THR A 50 11.42 6.74 -0.63
CA THR A 50 10.62 7.19 0.52
C THR A 50 9.30 7.75 0.04
N ILE A 51 8.22 7.29 0.62
CA ILE A 51 6.87 7.82 0.38
C ILE A 51 6.17 8.09 1.71
N THR A 52 5.09 8.87 1.66
CA THR A 52 4.28 9.16 2.84
C THR A 52 3.00 8.33 2.79
N ALA A 53 2.69 7.66 3.88
CA ALA A 53 1.50 6.83 4.00
C ALA A 53 0.89 6.94 5.39
N PHE A 54 -0.41 6.69 5.49
CA PHE A 54 -1.08 6.52 6.77
C PHE A 54 -1.24 5.03 7.05
N PRO A 55 -0.55 4.47 8.06
CA PRO A 55 -0.66 3.05 8.35
C PRO A 55 -1.88 2.76 9.23
N GLN A 56 -2.68 1.79 8.81
CA GLN A 56 -3.79 1.26 9.59
C GLN A 56 -3.43 -0.16 10.01
N ILE A 57 -3.10 -0.35 11.28
CA ILE A 57 -2.73 -1.64 11.80
C ILE A 57 -3.99 -2.46 12.06
N LEU A 58 -4.08 -3.66 11.49
CA LEU A 58 -5.22 -4.54 11.65
C LEU A 58 -5.18 -5.23 13.02
N THR A 59 -6.33 -5.29 13.64
CA THR A 59 -6.51 -5.93 14.94
C THR A 59 -7.48 -7.09 14.82
N THR A 60 -7.63 -7.87 15.90
CA THR A 60 -8.55 -9.01 15.92
C THR A 60 -10.01 -8.63 15.75
N SER A 61 -10.36 -7.35 15.96
CA SER A 61 -11.72 -6.86 15.75
C SER A 61 -12.02 -6.44 14.31
N ASP A 62 -11.00 -6.34 13.43
CA ASP A 62 -11.21 -5.97 12.05
C ASP A 62 -11.83 -7.12 11.24
N ASP A 63 -12.73 -6.77 10.31
CA ASP A 63 -13.44 -7.75 9.50
C ASP A 63 -12.49 -8.61 8.66
N LEU A 64 -11.44 -8.01 8.09
CA LEU A 64 -10.46 -8.73 7.28
C LEU A 64 -9.73 -9.81 8.10
N VAL A 65 -9.48 -9.54 9.38
CA VAL A 65 -8.86 -10.52 10.28
C VAL A 65 -9.86 -11.61 10.67
N LYS A 66 -11.11 -11.22 10.97
CA LYS A 66 -12.17 -12.17 11.29
C LYS A 66 -12.49 -13.14 10.16
N GLU A 67 -12.39 -12.65 8.91
CA GLU A 67 -12.61 -13.46 7.72
C GLU A 67 -11.42 -14.35 7.36
N GLY A 68 -10.32 -14.22 8.07
CA GLY A 68 -9.12 -15.02 7.85
C GLY A 68 -8.26 -14.58 6.66
N ILE A 69 -8.58 -13.45 6.05
CA ILE A 69 -7.84 -12.92 4.89
C ILE A 69 -6.50 -12.34 5.34
N PHE A 70 -6.52 -11.63 6.47
CA PHE A 70 -5.33 -11.02 7.07
C PHE A 70 -5.18 -11.48 8.51
N ARG A 71 -3.97 -11.27 9.07
CA ARG A 71 -3.67 -11.54 10.47
C ARG A 71 -3.63 -10.24 11.26
N ALA A 72 -3.86 -10.31 12.54
CA ALA A 72 -3.62 -9.17 13.42
C ALA A 72 -2.16 -8.76 13.31
N GLY A 73 -1.91 -7.45 13.15
CA GLY A 73 -0.57 -6.91 12.93
C GLY A 73 -0.22 -6.67 11.46
N ASP A 74 -0.97 -7.21 10.52
CA ASP A 74 -0.87 -6.79 9.13
C ASP A 74 -1.34 -5.35 8.99
N ILE A 75 -0.88 -4.64 7.97
CA ILE A 75 -1.13 -3.20 7.84
C ILE A 75 -1.75 -2.88 6.48
N ILE A 76 -2.73 -1.98 6.51
CA ILE A 76 -3.21 -1.30 5.31
C ILE A 76 -2.55 0.07 5.28
N PHE A 77 -1.80 0.36 4.22
CA PHE A 77 -1.19 1.67 4.03
C PHE A 77 -2.06 2.49 3.09
N TRP A 78 -2.48 3.64 3.55
CA TRP A 78 -3.25 4.59 2.75
C TRP A 78 -2.31 5.61 2.14
N ILE A 79 -2.26 5.66 0.81
CA ILE A 79 -1.30 6.46 0.04
C ILE A 79 -2.09 7.38 -0.88
N LYS A 80 -1.58 8.60 -1.11
CA LYS A 80 -2.19 9.50 -2.08
C LYS A 80 -2.05 8.97 -3.51
N GLY A 81 -3.02 9.28 -4.34
CA GLY A 81 -3.13 8.73 -5.69
C GLY A 81 -2.06 9.16 -6.68
N ASP A 82 -1.15 10.06 -6.31
CA ASP A 82 -0.02 10.45 -7.14
C ASP A 82 1.20 9.52 -7.02
N GLN A 83 1.11 8.50 -6.18
CA GLN A 83 2.17 7.51 -6.01
C GLN A 83 1.97 6.38 -7.02
N THR A 84 2.54 6.52 -8.20
CA THR A 84 2.30 5.59 -9.32
C THR A 84 3.15 4.33 -9.30
N SER A 85 4.21 4.29 -8.50
CA SER A 85 5.12 3.13 -8.46
C SER A 85 4.71 2.06 -7.47
N VAL A 86 3.58 2.22 -6.80
CA VAL A 86 3.07 1.21 -5.85
C VAL A 86 2.35 0.13 -6.64
N THR A 87 2.89 -1.08 -6.64
CA THR A 87 2.32 -2.23 -7.35
C THR A 87 2.42 -3.48 -6.49
N THR A 88 1.59 -4.48 -6.80
CA THR A 88 1.71 -5.79 -6.17
C THR A 88 3.07 -6.41 -6.49
N GLY A 89 3.59 -7.20 -5.56
CA GLY A 89 4.94 -7.78 -5.71
C GLY A 89 6.05 -6.92 -5.15
N ASN A 90 5.81 -5.63 -4.94
CA ASN A 90 6.72 -4.76 -4.23
C ASN A 90 6.52 -4.89 -2.72
N ARG A 91 7.40 -4.28 -1.96
CA ARG A 91 7.39 -4.38 -0.51
C ARG A 91 7.41 -3.00 0.13
N ILE A 92 6.91 -2.93 1.35
CA ILE A 92 6.99 -1.72 2.17
C ILE A 92 7.79 -2.07 3.42
N VAL A 93 8.76 -1.22 3.76
CA VAL A 93 9.51 -1.33 5.02
C VAL A 93 9.01 -0.25 5.96
N PHE A 94 8.48 -0.67 7.09
CA PHE A 94 7.92 0.22 8.10
C PHE A 94 8.37 -0.26 9.48
N ASN A 95 8.98 0.62 10.27
CA ASN A 95 9.55 0.29 11.58
C ASN A 95 10.48 -0.93 11.52
N SER A 96 11.33 -1.00 10.50
CA SER A 96 12.28 -2.10 10.27
C SER A 96 11.62 -3.46 10.00
N ILE A 97 10.33 -3.48 9.73
CA ILE A 97 9.58 -4.69 9.38
C ILE A 97 9.22 -4.62 7.89
N VAL A 98 9.39 -5.73 7.19
CA VAL A 98 9.08 -5.84 5.77
C VAL A 98 7.66 -6.37 5.59
N TYR A 99 6.87 -5.67 4.79
CA TYR A 99 5.51 -6.07 4.42
C TYR A 99 5.44 -6.27 2.92
N GLU A 100 4.82 -7.34 2.48
CA GLU A 100 4.60 -7.62 1.07
C GLU A 100 3.26 -7.03 0.63
N ILE A 101 3.24 -6.34 -0.50
CA ILE A 101 2.02 -5.77 -1.07
C ILE A 101 1.23 -6.87 -1.76
N ASN A 102 0.07 -7.22 -1.21
CA ASN A 102 -0.77 -8.27 -1.74
C ASN A 102 -1.87 -7.75 -2.64
N ASP A 103 -2.42 -6.58 -2.35
CA ASP A 103 -3.56 -6.04 -3.08
C ASP A 103 -3.55 -4.52 -3.06
N LEU A 104 -4.09 -3.93 -4.11
CA LEU A 104 -4.23 -2.49 -4.26
C LEU A 104 -5.67 -2.18 -4.64
N ILE A 105 -6.28 -1.27 -3.89
CA ILE A 105 -7.61 -0.77 -4.21
C ILE A 105 -7.50 0.73 -4.43
N GLU A 106 -7.80 1.19 -5.63
CA GLU A 106 -7.78 2.59 -5.97
C GLU A 106 -9.16 3.19 -5.76
N HIS A 107 -9.21 4.29 -5.03
CA HIS A 107 -10.44 5.02 -4.77
C HIS A 107 -10.45 6.32 -5.56
N TYR A 108 -11.45 6.50 -6.41
CA TYR A 108 -11.52 7.60 -7.37
C TYR A 108 -12.57 8.64 -6.97
N ILE A 109 -12.31 9.87 -7.37
CA ILE A 109 -13.33 10.93 -7.42
C ILE A 109 -13.27 11.53 -8.82
N GLY A 110 -14.41 11.48 -9.54
CA GLY A 110 -14.53 12.09 -10.87
C GLY A 110 -13.55 11.52 -11.90
N GLY A 111 -13.21 10.24 -11.79
CA GLY A 111 -12.29 9.58 -12.72
C GLY A 111 -10.81 9.76 -12.39
N THR A 112 -10.50 10.49 -11.34
CA THR A 112 -9.12 10.69 -10.89
C THR A 112 -8.84 9.84 -9.64
N THR A 113 -7.73 9.12 -9.62
CA THR A 113 -7.31 8.38 -8.42
C THR A 113 -6.96 9.37 -7.32
N TYR A 114 -7.59 9.23 -6.16
CA TYR A 114 -7.37 10.12 -5.02
C TYR A 114 -6.55 9.48 -3.92
N VAL A 115 -6.91 8.26 -3.52
CA VAL A 115 -6.17 7.49 -2.53
C VAL A 115 -6.07 6.05 -2.98
N ILE A 116 -5.01 5.39 -2.56
CA ILE A 116 -4.77 3.98 -2.83
C ILE A 116 -4.73 3.26 -1.48
N GLU A 117 -5.56 2.24 -1.36
CA GLU A 117 -5.55 1.35 -0.21
C GLU A 117 -4.59 0.21 -0.51
N VAL A 118 -3.42 0.20 0.12
CA VAL A 118 -2.39 -0.80 -0.10
C VAL A 118 -2.48 -1.84 1.00
N ARG A 119 -3.00 -3.02 0.66
CA ARG A 119 -3.15 -4.12 1.61
C ARG A 119 -1.88 -4.95 1.62
N THR A 120 -1.27 -5.06 2.79
CA THR A 120 0.01 -5.75 2.94
C THR A 120 -0.07 -6.87 3.96
N LYS A 121 0.84 -7.81 3.83
CA LYS A 121 1.07 -8.87 4.81
C LYS A 121 2.51 -8.85 5.26
N LYS A 122 2.72 -9.06 6.53
CA LYS A 122 4.05 -9.18 7.10
C LYS A 122 4.75 -10.40 6.50
N VAL A 123 5.95 -10.18 6.05
CA VAL A 123 6.78 -11.25 5.47
C VAL A 123 7.26 -12.21 6.53
#